data_d2b9c60444dc2842ac2331f398f6be2e
#
_entry.id   d2b9c60444dc2842ac2331f398f6be2e
#
_cell.length_a   1.000
_cell.length_b   1.000
_cell.length_c   1.000
_cell.angle_alpha   90.00
_cell.angle_beta   90.00
_cell.angle_gamma   90.00
#
_symmetry.space_group_name_H-M   'P 1'
#
loop_
_entity.id
_entity.type
_entity.pdbx_description
1 polymer ?
#
loop_
_entity_poly.entity_id
_entity_poly.type
_entity_poly.pdbx_seq_one_letter_code
_entity_poly.pdbx_strand_id
1 'polypeptide(L)'
;IQSTRAGADFGLMIIGFVVLVSVLKYPFFEYGSRYANSTQTSIIDGYKKLGTPILILYLIITVCSMFFVTGAVGFVAAGFFENLFNLEFLGEWSIILLFISCVLILGIGKFHLLDNLIKIIVTVLVISTVLAFSLTIINGPIEPVENFIPKELWTTTGIFFLLALMGWMPTAIDLSSWNSLWTLE
;
A
#
# COMPACT_ATOMS: atom_id res chain seq x y z
N ILE A 1 5.42 6.71 -1.02
CA ILE A 1 4.91 7.97 -0.41
C ILE A 1 5.14 7.95 1.11
N GLN A 2 4.60 6.98 1.88
CA GLN A 2 4.76 6.97 3.35
C GLN A 2 6.23 6.80 3.78
N SER A 3 6.99 5.94 3.11
CA SER A 3 8.42 5.77 3.38
C SER A 3 9.23 7.04 3.07
N THR A 4 8.88 7.73 1.98
CA THR A 4 9.53 9.00 1.59
C THR A 4 9.24 10.08 2.64
N ARG A 5 7.98 10.18 3.07
CA ARG A 5 7.59 11.10 4.15
C ARG A 5 8.29 10.77 5.46
N ALA A 6 8.37 9.50 5.80
CA ALA A 6 9.10 9.04 6.98
C ALA A 6 10.58 9.43 6.93
N GLY A 7 11.22 9.27 5.77
CA GLY A 7 12.61 9.72 5.56
C GLY A 7 12.78 11.22 5.65
N ALA A 8 11.84 12.00 5.11
CA ALA A 8 11.86 13.46 5.20
C ALA A 8 11.67 13.98 6.63
N ASP A 9 10.82 13.32 7.44
CA ASP A 9 10.55 13.75 8.81
C ASP A 9 11.61 13.27 9.81
N PHE A 10 12.10 12.03 9.69
CA PHE A 10 12.94 11.36 10.68
C PHE A 10 14.35 11.00 10.19
N GLY A 11 14.66 11.32 8.94
CA GLY A 11 15.96 11.00 8.35
C GLY A 11 16.19 9.49 8.16
N LEU A 12 17.48 9.13 8.03
CA LEU A 12 17.88 7.75 7.76
C LEU A 12 17.66 6.78 8.92
N MET A 13 17.44 7.26 10.14
CA MET A 13 17.21 6.41 11.31
C MET A 13 15.98 5.50 11.16
N ILE A 14 14.98 5.93 10.36
CA ILE A 14 13.75 5.17 10.16
C ILE A 14 13.94 3.94 9.26
N ILE A 15 15.03 3.86 8.49
CA ILE A 15 15.30 2.73 7.57
C ILE A 15 15.35 1.42 8.33
N GLY A 16 16.05 1.38 9.45
CA GLY A 16 16.14 0.19 10.30
C GLY A 16 14.76 -0.28 10.77
N PHE A 17 13.89 0.66 11.15
CA PHE A 17 12.52 0.37 11.55
C PHE A 17 11.67 -0.17 10.38
N VAL A 18 11.78 0.43 9.20
CA VAL A 18 11.08 -0.03 7.98
C VAL A 18 11.49 -1.44 7.60
N VAL A 19 12.80 -1.75 7.64
CA VAL A 19 13.31 -3.09 7.36
C VAL A 19 12.80 -4.09 8.41
N LEU A 20 12.88 -3.74 9.69
CA LEU A 20 12.39 -4.58 10.79
C LEU A 20 10.91 -4.93 10.61
N VAL A 21 10.06 -3.94 10.35
CA VAL A 21 8.62 -4.15 10.15
C VAL A 21 8.36 -5.03 8.93
N SER A 22 9.10 -4.82 7.84
CA SER A 22 8.96 -5.64 6.63
C SER A 22 9.32 -7.10 6.87
N VAL A 23 10.39 -7.37 7.63
CA VAL A 23 10.80 -8.73 8.02
C VAL A 23 9.77 -9.37 8.94
N LEU A 24 9.26 -8.64 9.93
CA LEU A 24 8.27 -9.16 10.88
C LEU A 24 6.93 -9.47 10.21
N LYS A 25 6.54 -8.73 9.17
CA LYS A 25 5.30 -8.96 8.42
C LYS A 25 5.43 -10.01 7.32
N TYR A 26 6.64 -10.34 6.89
CA TYR A 26 6.87 -11.32 5.82
C TYR A 26 6.11 -12.65 6.01
N PRO A 27 6.13 -13.29 7.20
CA PRO A 27 5.39 -14.53 7.41
C PRO A 27 3.89 -14.41 7.14
N PHE A 28 3.26 -13.27 7.48
CA PHE A 28 1.82 -13.09 7.28
C PHE A 28 1.43 -13.11 5.80
N PHE A 29 2.28 -12.58 4.93
CA PHE A 29 2.04 -12.60 3.49
C PHE A 29 2.36 -13.95 2.87
N GLU A 30 3.44 -14.60 3.30
CA GLU A 30 3.83 -15.91 2.82
C GLU A 30 2.79 -16.99 3.17
N TYR A 31 2.25 -16.95 4.39
CA TYR A 31 1.27 -17.94 4.85
C TYR A 31 -0.01 -17.96 4.01
N GLY A 32 -0.47 -16.82 3.49
CA GLY A 32 -1.64 -16.75 2.61
C GLY A 32 -1.48 -17.64 1.38
N SER A 33 -0.40 -17.47 0.64
CA SER A 33 -0.10 -18.26 -0.55
C SER A 33 0.26 -19.72 -0.24
N ARG A 34 1.00 -19.97 0.83
CA ARG A 34 1.33 -21.35 1.26
C ARG A 34 0.08 -22.13 1.66
N TYR A 35 -0.84 -21.50 2.39
CA TYR A 35 -2.11 -22.13 2.75
C TYR A 35 -2.91 -22.49 1.50
N ALA A 36 -3.07 -21.56 0.55
CA ALA A 36 -3.79 -21.79 -0.68
C ALA A 36 -3.19 -22.94 -1.51
N ASN A 37 -1.86 -22.94 -1.65
CA ASN A 37 -1.16 -24.02 -2.37
C ASN A 37 -1.33 -25.39 -1.72
N SER A 38 -1.32 -25.47 -0.39
CA SER A 38 -1.39 -26.75 0.33
C SER A 38 -2.81 -27.29 0.46
N THR A 39 -3.80 -26.41 0.60
CA THR A 39 -5.20 -26.82 0.87
C THR A 39 -6.13 -26.67 -0.32
N GLN A 40 -5.68 -26.01 -1.40
CA GLN A 40 -6.50 -25.66 -2.56
C GLN A 40 -7.77 -24.87 -2.15
N THR A 41 -7.71 -24.15 -1.04
CA THR A 41 -8.78 -23.31 -0.52
C THR A 41 -8.22 -21.98 -0.05
N SER A 42 -9.06 -20.94 0.00
CA SER A 42 -8.62 -19.63 0.46
C SER A 42 -8.34 -19.61 1.97
N ILE A 43 -7.51 -18.67 2.42
CA ILE A 43 -7.26 -18.47 3.85
C ILE A 43 -8.55 -18.08 4.60
N ILE A 44 -9.53 -17.50 3.91
CA ILE A 44 -10.85 -17.16 4.46
C ILE A 44 -11.60 -18.43 4.84
N ASP A 45 -11.50 -19.49 4.02
CA ASP A 45 -12.05 -20.80 4.37
C ASP A 45 -11.36 -21.41 5.60
N GLY A 46 -10.06 -21.12 5.74
CA GLY A 46 -9.32 -21.44 6.96
C GLY A 46 -9.89 -20.77 8.21
N TYR A 47 -10.18 -19.46 8.13
CA TYR A 47 -10.82 -18.74 9.22
C TYR A 47 -12.22 -19.29 9.56
N LYS A 48 -12.99 -19.67 8.55
CA LYS A 48 -14.28 -20.32 8.74
C LYS A 48 -14.16 -21.65 9.50
N LYS A 49 -13.12 -22.45 9.20
CA LYS A 49 -12.84 -23.71 9.93
C LYS A 49 -12.45 -23.50 11.38
N LEU A 50 -11.79 -22.38 11.70
CA LEU A 50 -11.42 -22.02 13.08
C LEU A 50 -12.64 -21.60 13.92
N GLY A 51 -13.68 -21.08 13.28
CA GLY A 51 -14.94 -20.74 13.94
C GLY A 51 -15.60 -19.48 13.40
N THR A 52 -16.91 -19.44 13.52
CA THR A 52 -17.73 -18.29 13.10
C THR A 52 -17.33 -16.96 13.73
N PRO A 53 -16.94 -16.86 15.02
CA PRO A 53 -16.53 -15.59 15.62
C PRO A 53 -15.28 -15.01 14.93
N ILE A 54 -14.32 -15.85 14.54
CA ILE A 54 -13.09 -15.42 13.88
C ILE A 54 -13.40 -14.87 12.48
N LEU A 55 -14.30 -15.54 11.76
CA LEU A 55 -14.74 -15.09 10.44
C LEU A 55 -15.47 -13.74 10.52
N ILE A 56 -16.34 -13.55 11.52
CA ILE A 56 -17.05 -12.27 11.74
C ILE A 56 -16.06 -11.16 12.10
N LEU A 57 -15.11 -11.42 12.99
CA LEU A 57 -14.06 -10.46 13.34
C LEU A 57 -13.26 -10.05 12.11
N TYR A 58 -12.83 -11.01 11.29
CA TYR A 58 -12.14 -10.75 10.04
C TYR A 58 -12.98 -9.88 9.09
N LEU A 59 -14.26 -10.21 8.93
CA LEU A 59 -15.19 -9.44 8.08
C LEU A 59 -15.33 -8.00 8.56
N ILE A 60 -15.51 -7.76 9.86
CA ILE A 60 -15.62 -6.42 10.42
C ILE A 60 -14.33 -5.62 10.15
N ILE A 61 -13.17 -6.20 10.43
CA ILE A 61 -11.88 -5.54 10.18
C ILE A 61 -11.72 -5.21 8.70
N THR A 62 -12.03 -6.15 7.81
CA THR A 62 -11.89 -5.96 6.35
C THR A 62 -12.84 -4.88 5.84
N VAL A 63 -14.09 -4.87 6.26
CA VAL A 63 -15.07 -3.84 5.86
C VAL A 63 -14.64 -2.46 6.36
N CYS A 64 -14.23 -2.35 7.62
CA CYS A 64 -13.74 -1.08 8.17
C CYS A 64 -12.48 -0.61 7.43
N SER A 65 -11.49 -1.49 7.25
CA SER A 65 -10.24 -1.14 6.56
C SER A 65 -10.48 -0.74 5.10
N MET A 66 -11.41 -1.39 4.42
CA MET A 66 -11.77 -1.09 3.02
C MET A 66 -12.15 0.38 2.83
N PHE A 67 -13.03 0.91 3.68
CA PHE A 67 -13.46 2.31 3.56
C PHE A 67 -12.30 3.29 3.81
N PHE A 68 -11.52 3.07 4.86
CA PHE A 68 -10.39 3.95 5.19
C PHE A 68 -9.29 3.90 4.13
N VAL A 69 -8.93 2.70 3.67
CA VAL A 69 -7.88 2.50 2.67
C VAL A 69 -8.31 3.06 1.33
N THR A 70 -9.52 2.74 0.87
CA THR A 70 -10.04 3.22 -0.42
C THR A 70 -10.16 4.74 -0.43
N GLY A 71 -10.67 5.34 0.65
CA GLY A 71 -10.74 6.80 0.78
C GLY A 71 -9.36 7.45 0.76
N ALA A 72 -8.42 6.96 1.57
CA ALA A 72 -7.07 7.53 1.64
C ALA A 72 -6.30 7.40 0.32
N VAL A 73 -6.34 6.22 -0.31
CA VAL A 73 -5.66 5.98 -1.59
C VAL A 73 -6.33 6.76 -2.72
N GLY A 74 -7.66 6.80 -2.75
CA GLY A 74 -8.43 7.56 -3.74
C GLY A 74 -8.11 9.06 -3.67
N PHE A 75 -8.01 9.63 -2.47
CA PHE A 75 -7.68 11.05 -2.29
C PHE A 75 -6.27 11.38 -2.82
N VAL A 76 -5.29 10.53 -2.49
CA VAL A 76 -3.92 10.70 -2.97
C VAL A 76 -3.83 10.52 -4.49
N ALA A 77 -4.52 9.51 -5.04
CA ALA A 77 -4.54 9.26 -6.47
C ALA A 77 -5.20 10.41 -7.26
N ALA A 78 -6.30 10.97 -6.72
CA ALA A 78 -6.96 12.13 -7.32
C ALA A 78 -6.06 13.35 -7.33
N GLY A 79 -5.36 13.65 -6.24
CA GLY A 79 -4.40 14.76 -6.21
C GLY A 79 -3.25 14.60 -7.20
N PHE A 80 -2.74 13.39 -7.41
CA PHE A 80 -1.74 13.14 -8.48
C PHE A 80 -2.33 13.31 -9.86
N PHE A 81 -3.57 12.85 -10.08
CA PHE A 81 -4.26 12.98 -11.36
C PHE A 81 -4.50 14.45 -11.71
N GLU A 82 -4.99 15.24 -10.76
CA GLU A 82 -5.18 16.68 -10.92
C GLU A 82 -3.87 17.40 -11.28
N ASN A 83 -2.81 17.11 -10.55
CA ASN A 83 -1.51 17.73 -10.77
C ASN A 83 -0.91 17.34 -12.12
N LEU A 84 -1.02 16.06 -12.53
CA LEU A 84 -0.46 15.54 -13.77
C LEU A 84 -1.13 16.12 -15.01
N PHE A 85 -2.46 16.32 -14.95
CA PHE A 85 -3.25 16.78 -16.09
C PHE A 85 -3.66 18.26 -15.99
N ASN A 86 -3.16 18.99 -14.98
CA ASN A 86 -3.57 20.37 -14.68
C ASN A 86 -5.09 20.56 -14.57
N LEU A 87 -5.77 19.61 -13.92
CA LEU A 87 -7.21 19.56 -13.76
C LEU A 87 -7.67 20.10 -12.38
N GLU A 88 -6.93 21.03 -11.80
CA GLU A 88 -7.25 21.63 -10.50
C GLU A 88 -8.66 22.23 -10.42
N PHE A 89 -9.24 22.61 -11.57
CA PHE A 89 -10.59 23.13 -11.67
C PHE A 89 -11.69 22.10 -11.34
N LEU A 90 -11.38 20.80 -11.38
CA LEU A 90 -12.34 19.72 -11.08
C LEU A 90 -12.55 19.54 -9.56
N GLY A 91 -11.57 19.89 -8.73
CA GLY A 91 -11.67 19.75 -7.29
C GLY A 91 -12.18 18.37 -6.86
N GLU A 92 -13.23 18.33 -6.04
CA GLU A 92 -13.80 17.07 -5.53
C GLU A 92 -14.36 16.13 -6.61
N TRP A 93 -14.67 16.62 -7.80
CA TRP A 93 -15.16 15.81 -8.92
C TRP A 93 -14.09 14.88 -9.50
N SER A 94 -12.81 15.21 -9.33
CA SER A 94 -11.69 14.37 -9.79
C SER A 94 -11.72 12.99 -9.14
N ILE A 95 -12.05 12.91 -7.84
CA ILE A 95 -12.18 11.65 -7.11
C ILE A 95 -13.31 10.80 -7.68
N ILE A 96 -14.47 11.42 -7.91
CA ILE A 96 -15.64 10.73 -8.46
C ILE A 96 -15.34 10.18 -9.86
N LEU A 97 -14.71 10.98 -10.71
CA LEU A 97 -14.35 10.61 -12.06
C LEU A 97 -13.33 9.45 -12.06
N LEU A 98 -12.36 9.49 -11.16
CA LEU A 98 -11.38 8.43 -10.99
C LEU A 98 -12.05 7.12 -10.57
N PHE A 99 -12.95 7.14 -9.56
CA PHE A 99 -13.67 5.94 -9.13
C PHE A 99 -14.58 5.39 -10.24
N ILE A 100 -15.29 6.22 -10.96
CA ILE A 100 -16.12 5.81 -12.11
C ILE A 100 -15.24 5.13 -13.17
N SER A 101 -14.07 5.71 -13.49
CA SER A 101 -13.12 5.11 -14.44
C SER A 101 -12.64 3.74 -13.99
N CYS A 102 -12.32 3.57 -12.71
CA CYS A 102 -11.93 2.27 -12.14
C CYS A 102 -13.06 1.25 -12.25
N VAL A 103 -14.29 1.63 -11.92
CA VAL A 103 -15.47 0.74 -12.03
C VAL A 103 -15.72 0.33 -13.47
N LEU A 104 -15.62 1.26 -14.42
CA LEU A 104 -15.77 0.95 -15.85
C LEU A 104 -14.69 -0.01 -16.36
N ILE A 105 -13.42 0.23 -16.00
CA ILE A 105 -12.31 -0.65 -16.39
C ILE A 105 -12.51 -2.07 -15.83
N LEU A 106 -12.90 -2.18 -14.56
CA LEU A 106 -13.17 -3.48 -13.93
C LEU A 106 -14.39 -4.18 -14.52
N GLY A 107 -15.47 -3.43 -14.81
CA GLY A 107 -16.70 -3.97 -15.36
C GLY A 107 -16.55 -4.51 -16.79
N ILE A 108 -15.78 -3.81 -17.62
CA ILE A 108 -15.56 -4.18 -19.03
C ILE A 108 -14.45 -5.23 -19.16
N GLY A 109 -13.33 -5.03 -18.42
CA GLY A 109 -12.08 -5.76 -18.64
C GLY A 109 -11.96 -7.10 -17.93
N LYS A 110 -12.87 -7.40 -17.01
CA LYS A 110 -12.78 -8.59 -16.15
C LYS A 110 -11.39 -8.75 -15.50
N PHE A 111 -11.08 -9.92 -14.96
CA PHE A 111 -9.83 -10.20 -14.26
C PHE A 111 -8.58 -10.10 -15.16
N HIS A 112 -8.65 -10.57 -16.40
CA HIS A 112 -7.52 -10.57 -17.34
C HIS A 112 -6.97 -9.18 -17.68
N LEU A 113 -7.87 -8.20 -17.87
CA LEU A 113 -7.43 -6.83 -18.16
C LEU A 113 -6.76 -6.22 -16.94
N LEU A 114 -7.32 -6.44 -15.75
CA LEU A 114 -6.75 -5.97 -14.50
C LEU A 114 -5.35 -6.57 -14.27
N ASP A 115 -5.18 -7.87 -14.43
CA ASP A 115 -3.92 -8.57 -14.24
C ASP A 115 -2.82 -8.05 -15.20
N ASN A 116 -3.16 -7.87 -16.47
CA ASN A 116 -2.22 -7.31 -17.44
C ASN A 116 -1.85 -5.85 -17.14
N LEU A 117 -2.81 -5.02 -16.77
CA LEU A 117 -2.55 -3.63 -16.37
C LEU A 117 -1.64 -3.56 -15.15
N ILE A 118 -1.90 -4.37 -14.13
CA ILE A 118 -1.07 -4.41 -12.92
C ILE A 118 0.36 -4.81 -13.26
N LYS A 119 0.58 -5.81 -14.10
CA LYS A 119 1.92 -6.24 -14.54
C LYS A 119 2.69 -5.11 -15.23
N ILE A 120 2.05 -4.38 -16.13
CA ILE A 120 2.66 -3.23 -16.81
C ILE A 120 2.98 -2.12 -15.80
N ILE A 121 2.02 -1.75 -14.96
CA ILE A 121 2.19 -0.68 -13.97
C ILE A 121 3.32 -1.01 -13.00
N VAL A 122 3.35 -2.23 -12.46
CA VAL A 122 4.40 -2.68 -11.54
C VAL A 122 5.76 -2.64 -12.21
N THR A 123 5.87 -3.09 -13.45
CA THR A 123 7.14 -3.06 -14.20
C THR A 123 7.65 -1.64 -14.39
N VAL A 124 6.78 -0.72 -14.83
CA VAL A 124 7.12 0.70 -14.98
C VAL A 124 7.51 1.32 -13.64
N LEU A 125 6.80 0.97 -12.57
CA LEU A 125 7.04 1.49 -11.22
C LEU A 125 8.39 1.01 -10.66
N VAL A 126 8.75 -0.24 -10.89
CA VAL A 126 10.06 -0.78 -10.50
C VAL A 126 11.18 -0.07 -11.25
N ILE A 127 11.06 0.04 -12.58
CA ILE A 127 12.07 0.72 -13.40
C ILE A 127 12.23 2.18 -12.98
N SER A 128 11.13 2.92 -12.82
CA SER A 128 11.18 4.34 -12.43
C SER A 128 11.76 4.52 -11.01
N THR A 129 11.45 3.62 -10.08
CA THR A 129 11.99 3.66 -8.72
C THR A 129 13.50 3.40 -8.70
N VAL A 130 13.97 2.40 -9.45
CA VAL A 130 15.40 2.11 -9.58
C VAL A 130 16.14 3.27 -10.25
N LEU A 131 15.58 3.87 -11.29
CA LEU A 131 16.15 5.04 -11.95
C LEU A 131 16.22 6.23 -11.00
N ALA A 132 15.13 6.55 -10.30
CA ALA A 132 15.10 7.64 -9.32
C ALA A 132 16.13 7.44 -8.22
N PHE A 133 16.25 6.24 -7.68
CA PHE A 133 17.24 5.89 -6.67
C PHE A 133 18.67 6.05 -7.20
N SER A 134 18.95 5.55 -8.41
CA SER A 134 20.28 5.67 -9.05
C SER A 134 20.65 7.12 -9.31
N LEU A 135 19.71 7.92 -9.82
CA LEU A 135 19.93 9.35 -10.06
C LEU A 135 20.18 10.12 -8.78
N THR A 136 19.48 9.79 -7.71
CA THR A 136 19.69 10.43 -6.38
C THR A 136 21.08 10.12 -5.82
N ILE A 137 21.58 8.89 -6.02
CA ILE A 137 22.94 8.53 -5.58
C ILE A 137 24.00 9.28 -6.39
N ILE A 138 23.80 9.38 -7.72
CA ILE A 138 24.79 10.01 -8.62
C ILE A 138 24.83 11.53 -8.48
N ASN A 139 23.68 12.18 -8.41
CA ASN A 139 23.58 13.63 -8.42
C ASN A 139 23.55 14.24 -7.00
N GLY A 140 23.35 13.41 -5.96
CA GLY A 140 23.13 13.90 -4.62
C GLY A 140 21.77 14.59 -4.42
N PRO A 141 21.53 15.21 -3.27
CA PRO A 141 20.31 15.95 -3.02
C PRO A 141 20.25 17.22 -3.88
N ILE A 142 19.10 17.46 -4.52
CA ILE A 142 18.90 18.65 -5.39
C ILE A 142 18.96 19.93 -4.56
N GLU A 143 18.39 19.91 -3.38
CA GLU A 143 18.44 21.01 -2.41
C GLU A 143 18.85 20.44 -1.05
N PRO A 144 20.14 20.50 -0.70
CA PRO A 144 20.57 20.08 0.62
C PRO A 144 20.00 21.04 1.67
N VAL A 145 19.18 20.51 2.55
CA VAL A 145 18.66 21.29 3.69
C VAL A 145 19.80 21.48 4.69
N GLU A 146 20.38 22.68 4.71
CA GLU A 146 21.37 23.03 5.73
C GLU A 146 20.74 22.93 7.13
N ASN A 147 21.40 22.20 8.04
CA ASN A 147 20.92 21.95 9.40
C ASN A 147 19.61 21.16 9.52
N PHE A 148 19.45 20.08 8.71
CA PHE A 148 18.32 19.17 8.89
C PHE A 148 18.33 18.57 10.32
N ILE A 149 17.32 18.93 11.11
CA ILE A 149 17.10 18.36 12.44
C ILE A 149 15.97 17.34 12.32
N PRO A 150 16.26 16.02 12.39
CA PRO A 150 15.22 15.02 12.36
C PRO A 150 14.29 15.17 13.56
N LYS A 151 12.99 14.96 13.32
CA LYS A 151 11.99 14.95 14.41
C LYS A 151 12.30 13.82 15.38
N GLU A 152 12.09 14.08 16.68
CA GLU A 152 12.28 13.05 17.70
C GLU A 152 11.24 11.94 17.52
N LEU A 153 11.71 10.69 17.40
CA LEU A 153 10.86 9.50 17.26
C LEU A 153 10.10 9.15 18.54
N TRP A 154 10.70 9.42 19.70
CA TRP A 154 10.16 9.02 21.01
C TRP A 154 9.20 10.04 21.63
N THR A 155 8.61 10.88 20.81
CA THR A 155 7.50 11.74 21.20
C THR A 155 6.16 11.04 20.98
N THR A 156 5.10 11.50 21.64
CA THR A 156 3.74 10.95 21.42
C THR A 156 3.36 10.95 19.94
N THR A 157 3.63 12.04 19.23
CA THR A 157 3.36 12.17 17.79
C THR A 157 4.21 11.21 16.96
N GLY A 158 5.51 11.04 17.32
CA GLY A 158 6.41 10.11 16.65
C GLY A 158 5.97 8.67 16.81
N ILE A 159 5.56 8.26 18.01
CA ILE A 159 5.06 6.91 18.29
C ILE A 159 3.78 6.63 17.49
N PHE A 160 2.81 7.55 17.45
CA PHE A 160 1.60 7.38 16.63
C PHE A 160 1.94 7.28 15.14
N PHE A 161 2.91 8.06 14.66
CA PHE A 161 3.38 7.95 13.29
C PHE A 161 4.03 6.59 13.01
N LEU A 162 4.87 6.07 13.91
CA LEU A 162 5.47 4.75 13.80
C LEU A 162 4.41 3.63 13.79
N LEU A 163 3.40 3.71 14.65
CA LEU A 163 2.28 2.76 14.66
C LEU A 163 1.50 2.78 13.35
N ALA A 164 1.21 3.97 12.82
CA ALA A 164 0.55 4.11 11.53
C ALA A 164 1.42 3.59 10.39
N LEU A 165 2.71 3.88 10.40
CA LEU A 165 3.68 3.39 9.43
C LEU A 165 3.78 1.86 9.49
N MET A 166 3.86 1.28 10.69
CA MET A 166 3.89 -0.17 10.89
C MET A 166 2.60 -0.84 10.40
N GLY A 167 1.44 -0.20 10.61
CA GLY A 167 0.17 -0.70 10.10
C GLY A 167 0.12 -0.78 8.58
N TRP A 168 0.66 0.23 7.90
CA TRP A 168 0.61 0.36 6.45
C TRP A 168 1.78 -0.28 5.70
N MET A 169 2.94 -0.46 6.34
CA MET A 169 4.15 -1.00 5.69
C MET A 169 4.31 -2.51 5.88
N PRO A 170 4.75 -3.25 4.87
CA PRO A 170 4.82 -2.91 3.44
C PRO A 170 3.45 -2.72 2.82
N THR A 171 2.40 -3.29 3.41
CA THR A 171 1.01 -3.15 3.05
C THR A 171 0.10 -3.57 4.21
N ALA A 172 -1.21 -3.39 4.10
CA ALA A 172 -2.18 -3.82 5.10
C ALA A 172 -2.25 -5.37 5.19
N ILE A 173 -2.59 -5.90 6.37
CA ILE A 173 -2.54 -7.37 6.65
C ILE A 173 -3.56 -8.15 5.83
N ASP A 174 -4.69 -7.54 5.48
CA ASP A 174 -5.75 -8.12 4.64
C ASP A 174 -5.25 -8.55 3.25
N LEU A 175 -4.11 -8.01 2.78
CA LEU A 175 -3.50 -8.44 1.53
C LEU A 175 -3.07 -9.91 1.53
N SER A 176 -2.85 -10.53 2.69
CA SER A 176 -2.59 -11.97 2.80
C SER A 176 -3.74 -12.81 2.25
N SER A 177 -4.98 -12.35 2.47
CA SER A 177 -6.19 -13.01 1.93
C SER A 177 -6.28 -12.87 0.41
N TRP A 178 -5.91 -11.70 -0.11
CA TRP A 178 -5.84 -11.47 -1.56
C TRP A 178 -4.80 -12.37 -2.22
N ASN A 179 -3.60 -12.49 -1.60
CA ASN A 179 -2.57 -13.40 -2.09
C ASN A 179 -3.05 -14.85 -2.14
N SER A 180 -3.84 -15.29 -1.14
CA SER A 180 -4.39 -16.65 -1.15
C SER A 180 -5.41 -16.86 -2.26
N LEU A 181 -6.23 -15.86 -2.58
CA LEU A 181 -7.19 -15.92 -3.69
C LEU A 181 -6.49 -15.92 -5.05
N TRP A 182 -5.51 -15.05 -5.24
CA TRP A 182 -4.75 -15.00 -6.50
C TRP A 182 -3.90 -16.26 -6.76
N THR A 183 -3.53 -16.97 -5.71
CA THR A 183 -2.80 -18.23 -5.84
C THR A 183 -3.71 -19.37 -6.35
N LEU A 184 -5.02 -19.24 -6.18
CA LEU A 184 -6.02 -20.23 -6.62
C LEU A 184 -6.52 -19.98 -8.05
N GLU A 185 -6.33 -18.79 -8.61
CA GLU A 185 -6.64 -18.43 -10.01
C GLU A 185 -5.52 -18.87 -10.97
#